data_1504496cca20406568a58bf19b845004
#
_entry.id   1504496cca20406568a58bf19b845004
#
_cell.length_a   1.000
_cell.length_b   1.000
_cell.length_c   1.000
_cell.angle_alpha   90.00
_cell.angle_beta   90.00
_cell.angle_gamma   90.00
#
_symmetry.space_group_name_H-M   'P 1'
#
loop_
_entity.id
_entity.type
_entity.pdbx_description
1 polymer ?
#
loop_
_entity_poly.entity_id
_entity_poly.type
_entity_poly.pdbx_seq_one_letter_code
_entity_poly.pdbx_strand_id
1 'polypeptide(L)'
;SSAASDVYKRQLQQLIVPANFESTRKFYPTNEELIQDIGKGYQEVIRQFYEAGCRNLQLDDCTWGAIVGEAAKQRYKSLGIDLEEVKAQLLEVNNLALEEKPEDMVITSHICRGNYHSTFFTSGPYDSVADYVFAKERVDALFLEYDDERSGGFAPLAKVSADKKVVLGLITTKSPVLEDKETVIARIHEAAKYVPLDRLCLSPQCGFASCEIGNKLTEDEQWAKLKLVKEIAEEVWG
;
A
#
# COMPACT_ATOMS: atom_id res chain seq x y z
N SER A 1 -12.76 17.85 -12.46
CA SER A 1 -11.66 17.25 -11.71
C SER A 1 -12.19 16.06 -10.93
N SER A 2 -11.75 14.86 -11.26
CA SER A 2 -12.05 13.70 -10.45
C SER A 2 -11.41 13.90 -9.06
N ALA A 3 -12.23 14.01 -8.01
CA ALA A 3 -11.71 13.99 -6.66
C ALA A 3 -11.01 12.65 -6.42
N ALA A 4 -9.77 12.67 -5.99
CA ALA A 4 -9.12 11.51 -5.42
C ALA A 4 -9.52 11.41 -3.95
N SER A 5 -9.75 10.20 -3.47
CA SER A 5 -10.06 9.95 -2.06
C SER A 5 -9.20 8.80 -1.54
N ASP A 6 -8.95 8.82 -0.26
CA ASP A 6 -8.19 7.78 0.44
C ASP A 6 -9.04 7.13 1.55
N VAL A 7 -8.98 5.81 1.65
CA VAL A 7 -9.77 5.03 2.62
C VAL A 7 -8.86 4.07 3.39
N TYR A 8 -8.80 4.23 4.69
CA TYR A 8 -8.11 3.31 5.60
C TYR A 8 -8.85 2.00 5.75
N LYS A 9 -8.16 0.88 5.54
CA LYS A 9 -8.72 -0.47 5.68
C LYS A 9 -8.57 -1.01 7.11
N ARG A 10 -9.04 -0.28 8.09
CA ARG A 10 -8.90 -0.65 9.53
C ARG A 10 -9.63 -1.93 9.92
N GLN A 11 -10.71 -2.26 9.25
CA GLN A 11 -11.52 -3.45 9.52
C GLN A 11 -10.72 -4.75 9.34
N LEU A 12 -9.72 -4.75 8.46
CA LEU A 12 -8.83 -5.88 8.27
C LEU A 12 -8.01 -6.25 9.53
N GLN A 13 -7.87 -5.34 10.49
CA GLN A 13 -7.24 -5.63 11.78
C GLN A 13 -7.97 -6.74 12.57
N GLN A 14 -9.24 -6.97 12.30
CA GLN A 14 -10.01 -8.07 12.91
C GLN A 14 -9.49 -9.45 12.45
N LEU A 15 -8.87 -9.53 11.28
CA LEU A 15 -8.28 -10.75 10.72
C LEU A 15 -6.81 -10.95 11.12
N ILE A 16 -6.06 -9.85 11.40
CA ILE A 16 -4.61 -9.92 11.61
C ILE A 16 -4.15 -9.66 13.04
N VAL A 17 -4.98 -9.03 13.90
CA VAL A 17 -4.60 -8.71 15.26
C VAL A 17 -5.18 -9.73 16.24
N PRO A 18 -4.36 -10.66 16.78
CA PRO A 18 -4.86 -11.76 17.65
C PRO A 18 -5.65 -11.29 18.86
N ALA A 19 -5.33 -10.10 19.40
CA ALA A 19 -6.07 -9.52 20.52
C ALA A 19 -7.55 -9.22 20.19
N ASN A 20 -7.89 -9.10 18.91
CA ASN A 20 -9.27 -8.84 18.48
C ASN A 20 -10.08 -10.13 18.27
N PHE A 21 -9.43 -11.30 18.14
CA PHE A 21 -10.10 -12.54 17.72
C PHE A 21 -11.21 -12.95 18.68
N GLU A 22 -10.99 -12.90 19.99
CA GLU A 22 -12.01 -13.29 20.96
C GLU A 22 -13.26 -12.40 20.89
N SER A 23 -13.08 -11.08 20.77
CA SER A 23 -14.20 -10.14 20.64
C SER A 23 -14.94 -10.31 19.33
N THR A 24 -14.21 -10.55 18.25
CA THR A 24 -14.75 -10.77 16.90
C THR A 24 -15.62 -12.03 16.85
N ARG A 25 -15.17 -13.13 17.49
CA ARG A 25 -15.92 -14.42 17.51
C ARG A 25 -17.29 -14.34 18.19
N LYS A 26 -17.55 -13.32 18.98
CA LYS A 26 -18.88 -13.09 19.55
C LYS A 26 -19.94 -12.72 18.51
N PHE A 27 -19.49 -12.14 17.38
CA PHE A 27 -20.37 -11.66 16.31
C PHE A 27 -20.21 -12.46 15.02
N TYR A 28 -18.99 -12.93 14.77
CA TYR A 28 -18.61 -13.70 13.59
C TYR A 28 -18.00 -15.04 14.02
N PRO A 29 -18.77 -16.12 14.05
CA PRO A 29 -18.27 -17.44 14.44
C PRO A 29 -17.13 -17.94 13.57
N THR A 30 -17.11 -17.57 12.28
CA THR A 30 -16.08 -17.96 11.32
C THR A 30 -15.41 -16.74 10.67
N ASN A 31 -14.22 -16.94 10.08
CA ASN A 31 -13.56 -15.90 9.29
C ASN A 31 -14.26 -15.66 7.96
N GLU A 32 -14.91 -16.68 7.38
CA GLU A 32 -15.65 -16.57 6.13
C GLU A 32 -16.79 -15.54 6.26
N GLU A 33 -17.57 -15.61 7.35
CA GLU A 33 -18.65 -14.64 7.61
C GLU A 33 -18.10 -13.23 7.78
N LEU A 34 -16.99 -13.08 8.51
CA LEU A 34 -16.32 -11.81 8.71
C LEU A 34 -15.78 -11.22 7.39
N ILE A 35 -15.14 -12.06 6.56
CA ILE A 35 -14.60 -11.67 5.25
C ILE A 35 -15.73 -11.17 4.34
N GLN A 36 -16.85 -11.90 4.29
CA GLN A 36 -18.01 -11.52 3.49
C GLN A 36 -18.58 -10.15 3.91
N ASP A 37 -18.74 -9.91 5.21
CA ASP A 37 -19.28 -8.66 5.70
C ASP A 37 -18.31 -7.48 5.50
N ILE A 38 -17.01 -7.67 5.73
CA ILE A 38 -16.00 -6.64 5.45
C ILE A 38 -15.98 -6.33 3.95
N GLY A 39 -15.94 -7.35 3.10
CA GLY A 39 -15.93 -7.18 1.65
C GLY A 39 -17.13 -6.39 1.15
N LYS A 40 -18.35 -6.76 1.56
CA LYS A 40 -19.58 -6.02 1.24
C LYS A 40 -19.57 -4.59 1.77
N GLY A 41 -19.04 -4.37 2.98
CA GLY A 41 -18.88 -3.03 3.52
C GLY A 41 -18.01 -2.14 2.65
N TYR A 42 -16.90 -2.67 2.12
CA TYR A 42 -16.04 -1.92 1.19
C TYR A 42 -16.67 -1.76 -0.21
N GLN A 43 -17.42 -2.73 -0.71
CA GLN A 43 -18.21 -2.55 -1.95
C GLN A 43 -19.15 -1.35 -1.81
N GLU A 44 -19.85 -1.26 -0.69
CA GLU A 44 -20.75 -0.13 -0.41
C GLU A 44 -19.99 1.20 -0.31
N VAL A 45 -18.82 1.23 0.33
CA VAL A 45 -17.94 2.41 0.38
C VAL A 45 -17.53 2.84 -1.04
N ILE A 46 -17.08 1.91 -1.88
CA ILE A 46 -16.68 2.18 -3.27
C ILE A 46 -17.88 2.74 -4.05
N ARG A 47 -19.06 2.13 -3.92
CA ARG A 47 -20.30 2.59 -4.57
C ARG A 47 -20.65 4.03 -4.17
N GLN A 48 -20.61 4.36 -2.87
CA GLN A 48 -20.92 5.71 -2.38
C GLN A 48 -19.91 6.76 -2.89
N PHE A 49 -18.62 6.45 -2.89
CA PHE A 49 -17.61 7.35 -3.47
C PHE A 49 -17.83 7.55 -4.97
N TYR A 50 -18.16 6.48 -5.70
CA TYR A 50 -18.45 6.57 -7.13
C TYR A 50 -19.67 7.46 -7.42
N GLU A 51 -20.77 7.29 -6.68
CA GLU A 51 -21.98 8.11 -6.78
C GLU A 51 -21.73 9.58 -6.42
N ALA A 52 -20.82 9.84 -5.49
CA ALA A 52 -20.36 11.20 -5.16
C ALA A 52 -19.43 11.81 -6.22
N GLY A 53 -19.12 11.09 -7.31
CA GLY A 53 -18.30 11.57 -8.42
C GLY A 53 -16.82 11.20 -8.33
N CYS A 54 -16.40 10.43 -7.32
CA CYS A 54 -15.02 9.92 -7.24
C CYS A 54 -14.73 8.95 -8.38
N ARG A 55 -13.57 9.09 -9.02
CA ARG A 55 -13.10 8.21 -10.09
C ARG A 55 -11.69 7.67 -9.81
N ASN A 56 -11.04 8.17 -8.76
CA ASN A 56 -9.74 7.70 -8.30
C ASN A 56 -9.80 7.49 -6.78
N LEU A 57 -9.78 6.24 -6.35
CA LEU A 57 -9.83 5.84 -4.94
C LEU A 57 -8.54 5.11 -4.57
N GLN A 58 -7.87 5.56 -3.54
CA GLN A 58 -6.76 4.83 -2.94
C GLN A 58 -7.23 4.10 -1.68
N LEU A 59 -6.92 2.82 -1.59
CA LEU A 59 -7.07 2.04 -0.38
C LEU A 59 -5.74 2.05 0.38
N ASP A 60 -5.72 2.59 1.59
CA ASP A 60 -4.54 2.55 2.45
C ASP A 60 -4.55 1.24 3.25
N ASP A 61 -3.76 0.27 2.79
CA ASP A 61 -3.67 -1.06 3.38
C ASP A 61 -2.40 -1.25 4.21
N CYS A 62 -2.46 -0.85 5.47
CA CYS A 62 -1.38 -1.08 6.42
C CYS A 62 -1.23 -2.55 6.84
N THR A 63 -2.18 -3.43 6.47
CA THR A 63 -2.17 -4.83 6.93
C THR A 63 -1.06 -5.63 6.27
N TRP A 64 -0.85 -5.45 4.98
CA TRP A 64 0.27 -6.08 4.27
C TRP A 64 1.62 -5.64 4.84
N GLY A 65 1.78 -4.34 5.13
CA GLY A 65 2.98 -3.82 5.79
C GLY A 65 3.21 -4.43 7.18
N ALA A 66 2.16 -4.69 7.94
CA ALA A 66 2.25 -5.24 9.30
C ALA A 66 2.66 -6.72 9.35
N ILE A 67 2.52 -7.46 8.25
CA ILE A 67 2.81 -8.91 8.17
C ILE A 67 4.06 -9.24 7.33
N VAL A 68 4.77 -8.23 6.82
CA VAL A 68 6.08 -8.47 6.16
C VAL A 68 7.18 -8.71 7.18
N GLY A 69 8.21 -9.40 6.75
CA GLY A 69 9.45 -9.59 7.49
C GLY A 69 9.42 -10.71 8.53
N GLU A 70 10.60 -11.00 9.05
CA GLU A 70 10.82 -12.15 9.94
C GLU A 70 10.15 -11.95 11.31
N ALA A 71 10.07 -10.73 11.82
CA ALA A 71 9.43 -10.44 13.11
C ALA A 71 7.94 -10.81 13.11
N ALA A 72 7.22 -10.50 12.03
CA ALA A 72 5.82 -10.90 11.87
C ALA A 72 5.70 -12.43 11.81
N LYS A 73 6.53 -13.09 11.01
CA LYS A 73 6.55 -14.56 10.89
C LYS A 73 6.75 -15.24 12.24
N GLN A 74 7.72 -14.78 13.05
CA GLN A 74 7.98 -15.33 14.37
C GLN A 74 6.80 -15.10 15.33
N ARG A 75 6.20 -13.90 15.29
CA ARG A 75 5.04 -13.58 16.11
C ARG A 75 3.86 -14.50 15.82
N TYR A 76 3.47 -14.67 14.57
CA TYR A 76 2.34 -15.53 14.19
C TYR A 76 2.63 -17.00 14.52
N LYS A 77 3.85 -17.47 14.26
CA LYS A 77 4.27 -18.81 14.64
C LYS A 77 4.18 -19.06 16.15
N SER A 78 4.60 -18.09 16.98
CA SER A 78 4.52 -18.23 18.45
C SER A 78 3.08 -18.29 18.98
N LEU A 79 2.12 -17.79 18.19
CA LEU A 79 0.69 -17.81 18.49
C LEU A 79 -0.03 -19.04 17.90
N GLY A 80 0.70 -19.91 17.19
CA GLY A 80 0.11 -21.06 16.52
C GLY A 80 -0.79 -20.70 15.33
N ILE A 81 -0.61 -19.49 14.74
CA ILE A 81 -1.40 -18.99 13.63
C ILE A 81 -0.60 -19.20 12.34
N ASP A 82 -1.24 -19.76 11.32
CA ASP A 82 -0.66 -19.90 9.97
C ASP A 82 -0.70 -18.54 9.25
N LEU A 83 0.48 -17.96 9.03
CA LEU A 83 0.59 -16.67 8.34
C LEU A 83 0.20 -16.77 6.85
N GLU A 84 0.35 -17.91 6.23
CA GLU A 84 -0.07 -18.10 4.84
C GLU A 84 -1.61 -18.11 4.72
N GLU A 85 -2.31 -18.70 5.68
CA GLU A 85 -3.76 -18.61 5.77
C GLU A 85 -4.23 -17.15 5.96
N VAL A 86 -3.57 -16.39 6.84
CA VAL A 86 -3.87 -14.97 7.06
C VAL A 86 -3.69 -14.16 5.76
N LYS A 87 -2.61 -14.39 5.01
CA LYS A 87 -2.39 -13.73 3.71
C LYS A 87 -3.46 -14.08 2.70
N ALA A 88 -3.88 -15.34 2.64
CA ALA A 88 -4.95 -15.78 1.76
C ALA A 88 -6.28 -15.09 2.08
N GLN A 89 -6.63 -15.00 3.36
CA GLN A 89 -7.84 -14.30 3.84
C GLN A 89 -7.79 -12.80 3.55
N LEU A 90 -6.64 -12.14 3.73
CA LEU A 90 -6.46 -10.73 3.36
C LEU A 90 -6.64 -10.51 1.86
N LEU A 91 -6.08 -11.36 1.03
CA LEU A 91 -6.27 -11.29 -0.42
C LEU A 91 -7.72 -11.50 -0.81
N GLU A 92 -8.40 -12.47 -0.19
CA GLU A 92 -9.81 -12.77 -0.44
C GLU A 92 -10.69 -11.56 -0.14
N VAL A 93 -10.58 -10.97 1.05
CA VAL A 93 -11.39 -9.81 1.43
C VAL A 93 -11.09 -8.59 0.56
N ASN A 94 -9.82 -8.37 0.18
CA ASN A 94 -9.44 -7.28 -0.71
C ASN A 94 -10.05 -7.45 -2.10
N ASN A 95 -9.98 -8.65 -2.66
CA ASN A 95 -10.56 -8.92 -3.97
C ASN A 95 -12.09 -8.92 -3.96
N LEU A 96 -12.71 -9.40 -2.88
CA LEU A 96 -14.17 -9.32 -2.70
C LEU A 96 -14.65 -7.85 -2.67
N ALA A 97 -13.93 -6.98 -1.98
CA ALA A 97 -14.22 -5.54 -1.95
C ALA A 97 -14.23 -4.89 -3.35
N LEU A 98 -13.45 -5.45 -4.28
CA LEU A 98 -13.28 -4.92 -5.65
C LEU A 98 -14.17 -5.60 -6.70
N GLU A 99 -14.95 -6.61 -6.35
CA GLU A 99 -15.74 -7.41 -7.32
C GLU A 99 -16.70 -6.56 -8.15
N GLU A 100 -17.35 -5.58 -7.53
CA GLU A 100 -18.33 -4.70 -8.16
C GLU A 100 -17.75 -3.31 -8.50
N LYS A 101 -16.41 -3.20 -8.62
CA LYS A 101 -15.74 -1.94 -8.98
C LYS A 101 -16.26 -1.44 -10.34
N PRO A 102 -16.74 -0.16 -10.44
CA PRO A 102 -17.09 0.42 -11.73
C PRO A 102 -15.90 0.45 -12.70
N GLU A 103 -16.15 0.18 -13.99
CA GLU A 103 -15.08 0.07 -15.00
C GLU A 103 -14.28 1.37 -15.20
N ASP A 104 -14.94 2.53 -15.06
CA ASP A 104 -14.31 3.86 -15.19
C ASP A 104 -13.74 4.41 -13.86
N MET A 105 -13.69 3.59 -12.81
CA MET A 105 -13.09 3.95 -11.53
C MET A 105 -11.72 3.28 -11.38
N VAL A 106 -10.68 4.09 -11.18
CA VAL A 106 -9.34 3.61 -10.83
C VAL A 106 -9.26 3.39 -9.33
N ILE A 107 -8.93 2.17 -8.91
CA ILE A 107 -8.71 1.84 -7.49
C ILE A 107 -7.26 1.37 -7.31
N THR A 108 -6.56 2.03 -6.40
CA THR A 108 -5.17 1.74 -6.08
C THR A 108 -5.01 1.28 -4.64
N SER A 109 -3.96 0.55 -4.33
CA SER A 109 -3.62 0.15 -2.97
C SER A 109 -2.27 0.72 -2.56
N HIS A 110 -2.23 1.42 -1.41
CA HIS A 110 -0.99 1.86 -0.78
C HIS A 110 -0.63 0.88 0.33
N ILE A 111 0.56 0.28 0.24
CA ILE A 111 1.07 -0.62 1.28
C ILE A 111 1.89 0.22 2.25
N CYS A 112 1.19 0.80 3.22
CA CYS A 112 1.79 1.64 4.24
C CYS A 112 2.61 0.83 5.24
N ARG A 113 3.78 1.36 5.61
CA ARG A 113 4.65 0.78 6.65
C ARG A 113 4.66 1.58 7.94
N GLY A 114 3.73 2.51 8.06
CA GLY A 114 3.62 3.46 9.16
C GLY A 114 4.26 4.81 8.82
N ASN A 115 3.54 5.87 9.18
CA ASN A 115 3.95 7.25 8.92
C ASN A 115 3.46 8.17 10.05
N TYR A 116 4.16 8.14 11.18
CA TYR A 116 3.82 8.95 12.35
C TYR A 116 5.03 9.77 12.80
N HIS A 117 4.91 11.09 12.72
CA HIS A 117 5.91 12.04 13.16
C HIS A 117 7.34 11.69 12.72
N SER A 118 7.52 11.44 11.43
CA SER A 118 8.78 11.02 10.78
C SER A 118 9.30 9.64 11.21
N THR A 119 8.45 8.76 11.73
CA THR A 119 8.80 7.39 12.07
C THR A 119 8.02 6.38 11.20
N PHE A 120 8.48 5.14 11.19
CA PHE A 120 7.77 4.01 10.59
C PHE A 120 7.48 2.95 11.65
N PHE A 121 6.54 2.05 11.36
CA PHE A 121 6.12 0.97 12.26
C PHE A 121 6.76 -0.37 11.90
N THR A 122 6.93 -0.68 10.60
CA THR A 122 7.42 -1.98 10.14
C THR A 122 8.51 -1.85 9.11
N SER A 123 9.38 -2.87 9.07
CA SER A 123 10.42 -3.05 8.07
C SER A 123 10.47 -4.50 7.60
N GLY A 124 10.98 -4.73 6.41
CA GLY A 124 11.12 -6.04 5.79
C GLY A 124 10.86 -5.97 4.29
N PRO A 125 11.49 -6.84 3.49
CA PRO A 125 11.28 -6.88 2.05
C PRO A 125 9.87 -7.36 1.70
N TYR A 126 9.39 -7.00 0.50
CA TYR A 126 8.05 -7.40 0.01
C TYR A 126 7.97 -8.86 -0.42
N ASP A 127 9.09 -9.61 -0.45
CA ASP A 127 9.15 -11.00 -0.91
C ASP A 127 8.07 -11.89 -0.30
N SER A 128 7.82 -11.74 1.01
CA SER A 128 6.87 -12.59 1.75
C SER A 128 5.40 -12.36 1.40
N VAL A 129 5.06 -11.26 0.73
CA VAL A 129 3.68 -10.89 0.37
C VAL A 129 3.46 -10.75 -1.13
N ALA A 130 4.53 -10.73 -1.93
CA ALA A 130 4.47 -10.44 -3.35
C ALA A 130 3.60 -11.44 -4.14
N ASP A 131 3.63 -12.73 -3.80
CA ASP A 131 2.81 -13.76 -4.46
C ASP A 131 1.29 -13.58 -4.20
N TYR A 132 0.93 -12.78 -3.22
CA TYR A 132 -0.44 -12.40 -2.91
C TYR A 132 -0.76 -11.03 -3.51
N VAL A 133 -0.24 -9.97 -2.92
CA VAL A 133 -0.64 -8.60 -3.24
C VAL A 133 -0.16 -8.15 -4.63
N PHE A 134 1.09 -8.45 -5.02
CA PHE A 134 1.58 -8.03 -6.34
C PHE A 134 0.99 -8.87 -7.48
N ALA A 135 0.89 -10.18 -7.26
CA ALA A 135 0.42 -11.09 -8.30
C ALA A 135 -1.11 -11.11 -8.43
N LYS A 136 -1.88 -11.01 -7.33
CA LYS A 136 -3.27 -11.45 -7.31
C LYS A 136 -4.27 -10.40 -6.80
N GLU A 137 -3.87 -9.35 -6.10
CA GLU A 137 -4.80 -8.29 -5.69
C GLU A 137 -5.31 -7.53 -6.92
N ARG A 138 -6.62 -7.30 -7.03
CA ARG A 138 -7.28 -6.78 -8.24
C ARG A 138 -7.34 -5.24 -8.31
N VAL A 139 -6.28 -4.58 -7.87
CA VAL A 139 -6.14 -3.12 -7.96
C VAL A 139 -5.49 -2.71 -9.27
N ASP A 140 -5.71 -1.45 -9.71
CA ASP A 140 -5.15 -0.91 -10.94
C ASP A 140 -3.68 -0.47 -10.77
N ALA A 141 -3.28 -0.10 -9.55
CA ALA A 141 -1.89 0.23 -9.23
C ALA A 141 -1.54 -0.05 -7.75
N LEU A 142 -0.26 -0.28 -7.52
CA LEU A 142 0.34 -0.48 -6.19
C LEU A 142 1.26 0.69 -5.86
N PHE A 143 1.00 1.39 -4.77
CA PHE A 143 1.87 2.41 -4.19
C PHE A 143 2.76 1.75 -3.13
N LEU A 144 4.06 1.68 -3.40
CA LEU A 144 5.01 0.90 -2.62
C LEU A 144 6.09 1.79 -2.02
N GLU A 145 6.33 1.68 -0.72
CA GLU A 145 7.39 2.41 -0.04
C GLU A 145 8.76 1.78 -0.33
N TYR A 146 9.61 2.52 -1.02
CA TYR A 146 10.97 2.16 -1.38
C TYR A 146 11.98 3.30 -1.12
N ASP A 147 11.66 4.21 -0.20
CA ASP A 147 12.47 5.40 0.10
C ASP A 147 13.81 5.08 0.80
N ASP A 148 13.92 3.94 1.45
CA ASP A 148 15.16 3.47 2.07
C ASP A 148 15.32 1.93 1.98
N GLU A 149 16.39 1.42 2.59
CA GLU A 149 16.76 0.00 2.56
C GLU A 149 15.84 -0.93 3.37
N ARG A 150 14.95 -0.39 4.25
CA ARG A 150 14.01 -1.20 5.05
C ARG A 150 13.05 -2.04 4.21
N SER A 151 12.82 -1.64 2.96
CA SER A 151 11.91 -2.31 2.03
C SER A 151 12.58 -3.39 1.18
N GLY A 152 13.89 -3.55 1.29
CA GLY A 152 14.66 -4.47 0.45
C GLY A 152 14.82 -3.97 -0.99
N GLY A 153 15.16 -4.88 -1.89
CA GLY A 153 15.36 -4.59 -3.32
C GLY A 153 14.08 -4.74 -4.15
N PHE A 154 14.21 -4.52 -5.46
CA PHE A 154 13.09 -4.54 -6.41
C PHE A 154 12.74 -5.93 -6.97
N ALA A 155 13.47 -6.99 -6.63
CA ALA A 155 13.21 -8.33 -7.14
C ALA A 155 11.75 -8.81 -6.97
N PRO A 156 11.03 -8.50 -5.87
CA PRO A 156 9.62 -8.85 -5.72
C PRO A 156 8.71 -8.27 -6.80
N LEU A 157 9.09 -7.16 -7.45
CA LEU A 157 8.32 -6.54 -8.54
C LEU A 157 8.14 -7.45 -9.75
N ALA A 158 8.99 -8.47 -9.92
CA ALA A 158 8.82 -9.51 -10.95
C ALA A 158 7.50 -10.28 -10.80
N LYS A 159 6.85 -10.22 -9.63
CA LYS A 159 5.54 -10.85 -9.36
C LYS A 159 4.35 -9.96 -9.74
N VAL A 160 4.56 -8.68 -10.07
CA VAL A 160 3.48 -7.76 -10.42
C VAL A 160 2.81 -8.22 -11.71
N SER A 161 1.51 -8.45 -11.67
CA SER A 161 0.74 -8.86 -12.86
C SER A 161 0.76 -7.77 -13.93
N ALA A 162 0.60 -8.18 -15.19
CA ALA A 162 0.82 -7.30 -16.35
C ALA A 162 -0.22 -6.16 -16.48
N ASP A 163 -1.32 -6.26 -15.81
CA ASP A 163 -2.43 -5.30 -15.78
C ASP A 163 -2.25 -4.14 -14.79
N LYS A 164 -1.23 -4.22 -13.92
CA LYS A 164 -1.01 -3.22 -12.85
C LYS A 164 0.10 -2.24 -13.18
N LYS A 165 -0.08 -1.01 -12.70
CA LYS A 165 1.01 -0.04 -12.53
C LYS A 165 1.67 -0.18 -11.15
N VAL A 166 2.92 0.27 -11.07
CA VAL A 166 3.66 0.36 -9.80
C VAL A 166 4.10 1.80 -9.60
N VAL A 167 3.70 2.38 -8.48
CA VAL A 167 4.12 3.72 -8.07
C VAL A 167 5.22 3.56 -7.03
N LEU A 168 6.44 3.90 -7.43
CA LEU A 168 7.64 3.79 -6.63
C LEU A 168 7.73 4.98 -5.66
N GLY A 169 7.47 4.74 -4.40
CA GLY A 169 7.65 5.71 -3.31
C GLY A 169 9.12 5.84 -2.94
N LEU A 170 9.90 6.54 -3.78
CA LEU A 170 11.36 6.68 -3.62
C LEU A 170 11.76 7.93 -2.84
N ILE A 171 10.84 8.87 -2.65
CA ILE A 171 11.11 10.14 -1.96
C ILE A 171 10.56 10.04 -0.54
N THR A 172 11.43 10.12 0.46
CA THR A 172 10.99 10.02 1.86
C THR A 172 10.22 11.27 2.31
N THR A 173 9.15 11.06 3.06
CA THR A 173 8.44 12.12 3.76
C THR A 173 8.85 12.21 5.24
N LYS A 174 9.87 11.46 5.65
CA LYS A 174 10.32 11.38 7.04
C LYS A 174 11.55 12.23 7.34
N SER A 175 12.20 12.76 6.31
CA SER A 175 13.41 13.60 6.41
C SER A 175 13.29 14.81 5.48
N PRO A 176 13.75 16.01 5.91
CA PRO A 176 13.77 17.20 5.06
C PRO A 176 14.86 17.15 3.96
N VAL A 177 15.84 16.25 4.10
CA VAL A 177 16.94 16.14 3.13
C VAL A 177 16.38 15.74 1.78
N LEU A 178 16.72 16.52 0.74
CA LEU A 178 16.37 16.15 -0.65
C LEU A 178 17.21 14.97 -1.09
N GLU A 179 16.57 14.04 -1.77
CA GLU A 179 17.22 12.93 -2.43
C GLU A 179 18.07 13.44 -3.62
N ASP A 180 19.16 12.73 -3.88
CA ASP A 180 19.94 12.96 -5.09
C ASP A 180 19.17 12.49 -6.32
N LYS A 181 18.95 13.39 -7.26
CA LYS A 181 18.14 13.18 -8.46
C LYS A 181 18.63 11.98 -9.29
N GLU A 182 19.93 11.91 -9.55
CA GLU A 182 20.53 10.85 -10.36
C GLU A 182 20.39 9.48 -9.67
N THR A 183 20.52 9.45 -8.36
CA THR A 183 20.30 8.23 -7.55
C THR A 183 18.88 7.75 -7.66
N VAL A 184 17.87 8.64 -7.62
CA VAL A 184 16.46 8.26 -7.76
C VAL A 184 16.19 7.74 -9.18
N ILE A 185 16.70 8.41 -10.21
CA ILE A 185 16.59 7.97 -11.61
C ILE A 185 17.23 6.58 -11.79
N ALA A 186 18.42 6.36 -11.26
CA ALA A 186 19.07 5.05 -11.32
C ALA A 186 18.22 3.95 -10.66
N ARG A 187 17.57 4.24 -9.53
CA ARG A 187 16.66 3.30 -8.86
C ARG A 187 15.39 3.02 -9.67
N ILE A 188 14.85 4.02 -10.38
CA ILE A 188 13.73 3.79 -11.31
C ILE A 188 14.16 2.82 -12.42
N HIS A 189 15.34 3.01 -13.00
CA HIS A 189 15.87 2.12 -14.04
C HIS A 189 16.22 0.72 -13.49
N GLU A 190 16.59 0.61 -12.23
CA GLU A 190 16.75 -0.69 -11.56
C GLU A 190 15.41 -1.42 -11.46
N ALA A 191 14.35 -0.74 -11.02
CA ALA A 191 12.99 -1.29 -10.96
C ALA A 191 12.47 -1.66 -12.36
N ALA A 192 12.85 -0.92 -13.40
CA ALA A 192 12.48 -1.17 -14.79
C ALA A 192 13.02 -2.52 -15.35
N LYS A 193 13.94 -3.16 -14.66
CA LYS A 193 14.37 -4.54 -14.99
C LYS A 193 13.29 -5.59 -14.69
N TYR A 194 12.31 -5.26 -13.85
CA TYR A 194 11.25 -6.16 -13.40
C TYR A 194 9.86 -5.77 -13.91
N VAL A 195 9.59 -4.48 -14.03
CA VAL A 195 8.32 -3.94 -14.53
C VAL A 195 8.64 -2.93 -15.64
N PRO A 196 8.05 -3.03 -16.83
CA PRO A 196 8.29 -2.07 -17.92
C PRO A 196 8.12 -0.61 -17.48
N LEU A 197 8.97 0.28 -17.98
CA LEU A 197 9.05 1.68 -17.56
C LEU A 197 7.72 2.45 -17.72
N ASP A 198 6.93 2.13 -18.73
CA ASP A 198 5.61 2.70 -19.00
C ASP A 198 4.54 2.31 -17.97
N ARG A 199 4.83 1.29 -17.15
CA ARG A 199 4.00 0.89 -16.00
C ARG A 199 4.57 1.34 -14.66
N LEU A 200 5.72 2.01 -14.65
CA LEU A 200 6.30 2.61 -13.45
C LEU A 200 5.89 4.07 -13.32
N CYS A 201 5.69 4.51 -12.09
CA CYS A 201 5.47 5.90 -11.71
C CYS A 201 6.32 6.24 -10.48
N LEU A 202 6.48 7.53 -10.19
CA LEU A 202 7.21 8.02 -9.02
C LEU A 202 6.27 8.77 -8.07
N SER A 203 6.45 8.57 -6.77
CA SER A 203 5.77 9.35 -5.73
C SER A 203 6.64 9.52 -4.48
N PRO A 204 6.25 10.41 -3.54
CA PRO A 204 6.67 10.27 -2.15
C PRO A 204 6.27 8.90 -1.60
N GLN A 205 6.99 8.41 -0.58
CA GLN A 205 6.76 7.07 -0.04
C GLN A 205 5.40 6.96 0.68
N CYS A 206 4.93 8.04 1.29
CA CYS A 206 3.62 8.17 1.96
C CYS A 206 3.22 9.66 1.97
N GLY A 207 2.16 10.03 2.71
CA GLY A 207 1.81 11.44 2.95
C GLY A 207 2.83 12.17 3.84
N PHE A 208 2.80 13.48 3.83
CA PHE A 208 3.64 14.34 4.71
C PHE A 208 3.00 14.55 6.09
N ALA A 209 1.71 14.29 6.23
CA ALA A 209 0.98 14.39 7.47
C ALA A 209 -0.14 13.34 7.50
N SER A 210 0.12 12.17 8.05
CA SER A 210 -0.89 11.12 8.25
C SER A 210 -1.79 11.35 9.48
N CYS A 211 -1.46 12.36 10.29
CA CYS A 211 -2.25 12.83 11.43
C CYS A 211 -1.92 14.31 11.68
N GLU A 212 -2.66 14.95 12.60
CA GLU A 212 -2.55 16.39 12.89
C GLU A 212 -1.14 16.89 13.24
N ILE A 213 -0.32 16.05 13.87
CA ILE A 213 1.05 16.40 14.23
C ILE A 213 1.98 16.51 13.00
N GLY A 214 1.66 15.80 11.90
CA GLY A 214 2.48 15.75 10.71
C GLY A 214 3.87 15.13 10.90
N ASN A 215 4.65 15.12 9.84
CA ASN A 215 6.07 14.76 9.87
C ASN A 215 6.95 15.97 10.18
N LYS A 216 8.21 15.74 10.50
CA LYS A 216 9.18 16.77 10.90
C LYS A 216 9.77 17.48 9.67
N LEU A 217 8.91 17.95 8.79
CA LEU A 217 9.25 18.74 7.62
C LEU A 217 8.43 20.03 7.63
N THR A 218 9.04 21.11 7.16
CA THR A 218 8.33 22.35 6.87
C THR A 218 7.53 22.24 5.56
N GLU A 219 6.63 23.17 5.34
CA GLU A 219 5.88 23.26 4.08
C GLU A 219 6.82 23.50 2.88
N ASP A 220 7.85 24.35 3.03
CA ASP A 220 8.83 24.61 1.97
C ASP A 220 9.63 23.34 1.61
N GLU A 221 10.01 22.54 2.59
CA GLU A 221 10.70 21.27 2.38
C GLU A 221 9.78 20.23 1.69
N GLN A 222 8.51 20.19 2.03
CA GLN A 222 7.52 19.39 1.32
C GLN A 222 7.41 19.82 -0.16
N TRP A 223 7.28 21.12 -0.42
CA TRP A 223 7.22 21.64 -1.79
C TRP A 223 8.48 21.37 -2.58
N ALA A 224 9.65 21.45 -1.94
CA ALA A 224 10.92 21.11 -2.58
C ALA A 224 10.97 19.64 -3.01
N LYS A 225 10.48 18.72 -2.17
CA LYS A 225 10.39 17.29 -2.51
C LYS A 225 9.38 17.01 -3.64
N LEU A 226 8.22 17.65 -3.62
CA LEU A 226 7.23 17.52 -4.70
C LEU A 226 7.75 18.08 -6.03
N LYS A 227 8.52 19.16 -5.98
CA LYS A 227 9.20 19.70 -7.16
C LYS A 227 10.23 18.70 -7.70
N LEU A 228 11.04 18.10 -6.85
CA LEU A 228 11.99 17.05 -7.25
C LEU A 228 11.29 15.86 -7.91
N VAL A 229 10.16 15.38 -7.35
CA VAL A 229 9.35 14.32 -7.98
C VAL A 229 8.92 14.71 -9.39
N LYS A 230 8.44 15.94 -9.58
CA LYS A 230 8.02 16.45 -10.88
C LYS A 230 9.18 16.50 -11.87
N GLU A 231 10.32 17.07 -11.47
CA GLU A 231 11.52 17.19 -12.31
C GLU A 231 12.04 15.82 -12.77
N ILE A 232 12.07 14.84 -11.87
CA ILE A 232 12.45 13.47 -12.21
C ILE A 232 11.44 12.84 -13.16
N ALA A 233 10.14 13.02 -12.90
CA ALA A 233 9.09 12.46 -13.75
C ALA A 233 9.14 13.03 -15.19
N GLU A 234 9.38 14.34 -15.34
CA GLU A 234 9.55 15.00 -16.65
C GLU A 234 10.79 14.49 -17.40
N GLU A 235 11.86 14.13 -16.68
CA GLU A 235 13.08 13.61 -17.31
C GLU A 235 12.95 12.13 -17.71
N VAL A 236 12.27 11.32 -16.90
CA VAL A 236 12.19 9.86 -17.16
C VAL A 236 11.09 9.50 -18.12
N TRP A 237 9.95 10.23 -18.12
CA TRP A 237 8.75 9.89 -18.90
C TRP A 237 8.26 11.02 -19.83
N GLY A 238 8.88 12.22 -19.83
CA GLY A 238 8.49 13.41 -20.59
C GLY A 238 8.84 13.47 -22.07
#